data_2edacc0b008baeb67f06c04d9ce2550a
#
_entry.id   2edacc0b008baeb67f06c04d9ce2550a
#
_cell.length_a   1.000
_cell.length_b   1.000
_cell.length_c   1.000
_cell.angle_alpha   90.00
_cell.angle_beta   90.00
_cell.angle_gamma   90.00
#
_symmetry.space_group_name_H-M   'P 1'
#
loop_
_entity.id
_entity.type
_entity.pdbx_description
1 polymer ?
#
loop_
_entity_poly.entity_id
_entity_poly.type
_entity_poly.pdbx_seq_one_letter_code
_entity_poly.pdbx_strand_id
1 'polypeptide(L)'
;MIPAEEQLTILMRGVDFGDALTYKNMEAELRQRLSESVATGRPLRVYCGYDPTSPDLHLGHTISMRKLRQFQDLGHQVVFLIGTFTGLIGDPSDKDSARRQQTDEEVTAKARSYAEQAFRILDRTRTEIRYNGDWLSKLTFKDVIGLASYFTVQQFLAREKFALRYEKGEAIWLHEFFYALMQGYDAVALHTDVQLGGTEQLFNLIAGRKLMEVHGLRPQIALTLPILVGTDGHLRMSKSTGNTIGIDDAPEEMYGKVMSIPDSAMRSYADLATSWNPSYIEQTFGDWAAGRLHPRDLKMALAREITGLFHPPAAVEAAEQHFIRTIQQKELPEDMPTLIVGPDDTVVALLERAGLVASRGQAKRDIQGGGVRLDGETVTDPHHHPVPGPEGSVLQKGKRHYVRLMAEP
;
A
#
# COMPACT_ATOMS: atom_id res chain seq x y z
N MET A 1 28.49 -4.89 11.74
CA MET A 1 27.06 -5.02 12.13
C MET A 1 26.93 -4.66 13.60
N ILE A 2 25.86 -3.98 14.00
CA ILE A 2 25.55 -3.72 15.42
C ILE A 2 25.16 -5.02 16.13
N PRO A 3 25.15 -5.07 17.49
CA PRO A 3 24.80 -6.26 18.26
C PRO A 3 23.47 -6.88 17.86
N ALA A 4 23.35 -8.21 17.94
CA ALA A 4 22.15 -8.96 17.51
C ALA A 4 20.87 -8.54 18.23
N GLU A 5 20.92 -8.23 19.54
CA GLU A 5 19.76 -7.79 20.32
C GLU A 5 19.27 -6.40 19.91
N GLU A 6 20.16 -5.48 19.55
CA GLU A 6 19.78 -4.17 19.01
C GLU A 6 19.11 -4.32 17.64
N GLN A 7 19.66 -5.17 16.76
CA GLN A 7 19.05 -5.51 15.49
C GLN A 7 17.66 -6.11 15.68
N LEU A 8 17.52 -7.08 16.59
CA LEU A 8 16.25 -7.74 16.89
C LEU A 8 15.18 -6.74 17.32
N THR A 9 15.54 -5.82 18.24
CA THR A 9 14.62 -4.78 18.71
C THR A 9 14.10 -3.91 17.56
N ILE A 10 14.97 -3.53 16.63
CA ILE A 10 14.59 -2.73 15.44
C ILE A 10 13.70 -3.58 14.49
N LEU A 11 14.09 -4.81 14.24
CA LEU A 11 13.46 -5.66 13.23
C LEU A 11 12.10 -6.23 13.68
N MET A 12 11.94 -6.51 14.98
CA MET A 12 10.66 -7.00 15.53
C MET A 12 9.63 -5.89 15.74
N ARG A 13 10.04 -4.62 15.70
CA ARG A 13 9.09 -3.51 15.82
C ARG A 13 8.06 -3.54 14.70
N GLY A 14 6.77 -3.54 15.06
CA GLY A 14 5.65 -3.54 14.13
C GLY A 14 5.40 -4.89 13.43
N VAL A 15 6.07 -5.96 13.88
CA VAL A 15 5.77 -7.33 13.45
C VAL A 15 4.53 -7.84 14.17
N ASP A 16 3.64 -8.50 13.44
CA ASP A 16 2.41 -9.08 13.98
C ASP A 16 2.10 -10.41 13.27
N PHE A 17 1.75 -11.44 14.03
CA PHE A 17 1.38 -12.76 13.51
C PHE A 17 -0.08 -13.14 13.84
N GLY A 18 -0.79 -12.28 14.56
CA GLY A 18 -2.11 -12.58 15.07
C GLY A 18 -2.12 -13.54 16.26
N ASP A 19 -0.99 -14.19 16.62
CA ASP A 19 -0.87 -15.05 17.80
C ASP A 19 0.51 -14.93 18.48
N ALA A 20 0.50 -15.04 19.82
CA ALA A 20 1.69 -14.87 20.64
C ALA A 20 2.70 -16.01 20.53
N LEU A 21 2.27 -17.23 20.19
CA LEU A 21 3.17 -18.38 20.10
C LEU A 21 4.02 -18.29 18.84
N THR A 22 3.41 -17.99 17.70
CA THR A 22 4.13 -17.77 16.44
C THR A 22 5.10 -16.60 16.57
N TYR A 23 4.65 -15.48 17.19
CA TYR A 23 5.53 -14.34 17.47
C TYR A 23 6.77 -14.75 18.24
N LYS A 24 6.61 -15.44 19.37
CA LYS A 24 7.71 -15.88 20.24
C LYS A 24 8.67 -16.81 19.50
N ASN A 25 8.15 -17.74 18.70
CA ASN A 25 8.96 -18.70 17.96
C ASN A 25 9.78 -17.98 16.87
N MET A 26 9.16 -17.13 16.07
CA MET A 26 9.85 -16.39 15.00
C MET A 26 10.87 -15.40 15.56
N GLU A 27 10.56 -14.75 16.68
CA GLU A 27 11.51 -13.89 17.39
C GLU A 27 12.74 -14.68 17.87
N ALA A 28 12.55 -15.84 18.49
CA ALA A 28 13.64 -16.69 18.96
C ALA A 28 14.52 -17.19 17.80
N GLU A 29 13.91 -17.64 16.69
CA GLU A 29 14.63 -18.05 15.50
C GLU A 29 15.40 -16.90 14.85
N LEU A 30 14.79 -15.70 14.76
CA LEU A 30 15.46 -14.49 14.23
C LEU A 30 16.65 -14.10 15.11
N ARG A 31 16.48 -14.08 16.44
CA ARG A 31 17.56 -13.82 17.41
C ARG A 31 18.76 -14.73 17.16
N GLN A 32 18.51 -16.03 16.99
CA GLN A 32 19.55 -17.00 16.69
C GLN A 32 20.25 -16.67 15.36
N ARG A 33 19.49 -16.41 14.28
CA ARG A 33 20.06 -16.08 12.96
C ARG A 33 20.88 -14.80 12.98
N LEU A 34 20.43 -13.77 13.71
CA LEU A 34 21.17 -12.53 13.87
C LEU A 34 22.46 -12.74 14.64
N SER A 35 22.44 -13.55 15.71
CA SER A 35 23.64 -13.90 16.48
C SER A 35 24.67 -14.64 15.62
N GLU A 36 24.22 -15.61 14.82
CA GLU A 36 25.08 -16.33 13.86
C GLU A 36 25.64 -15.38 12.79
N SER A 37 24.82 -14.47 12.27
CA SER A 37 25.20 -13.46 11.27
C SER A 37 26.29 -12.53 11.81
N VAL A 38 26.13 -12.02 13.02
CA VAL A 38 27.13 -11.15 13.68
C VAL A 38 28.42 -11.93 13.94
N ALA A 39 28.34 -13.16 14.46
CA ALA A 39 29.50 -13.97 14.79
C ALA A 39 30.34 -14.36 13.55
N THR A 40 29.68 -14.63 12.42
CA THR A 40 30.33 -15.09 11.18
C THR A 40 30.64 -13.96 10.19
N GLY A 41 30.06 -12.78 10.38
CA GLY A 41 30.12 -11.69 9.41
C GLY A 41 29.27 -11.93 8.15
N ARG A 42 28.50 -13.03 8.07
CA ARG A 42 27.61 -13.34 6.93
C ARG A 42 26.30 -12.59 7.06
N PRO A 43 25.98 -11.66 6.14
CA PRO A 43 24.69 -10.99 6.16
C PRO A 43 23.54 -11.98 5.92
N LEU A 44 22.39 -11.74 6.52
CA LEU A 44 21.16 -12.46 6.20
C LEU A 44 20.67 -12.03 4.81
N ARG A 45 20.06 -12.96 4.08
CA ARG A 45 19.40 -12.71 2.81
C ARG A 45 17.89 -12.60 3.04
N VAL A 46 17.34 -11.41 2.79
CA VAL A 46 15.96 -11.04 3.15
C VAL A 46 15.18 -10.66 1.90
N TYR A 47 13.95 -11.13 1.75
CA TYR A 47 13.13 -10.75 0.60
C TYR A 47 11.68 -10.46 0.96
N CYS A 48 11.02 -9.74 0.06
CA CYS A 48 9.58 -9.61 -0.03
C CYS A 48 9.17 -9.68 -1.49
N GLY A 49 8.10 -10.42 -1.79
CA GLY A 49 7.53 -10.55 -3.13
C GLY A 49 6.41 -9.55 -3.35
N TYR A 50 6.35 -9.00 -4.57
CA TYR A 50 5.33 -8.04 -4.99
C TYR A 50 4.79 -8.43 -6.36
N ASP A 51 3.51 -8.73 -6.43
CA ASP A 51 2.82 -8.96 -7.70
C ASP A 51 2.45 -7.60 -8.34
N PRO A 52 2.85 -7.34 -9.59
CA PRO A 52 2.57 -6.08 -10.26
C PRO A 52 1.12 -6.01 -10.74
N THR A 53 0.18 -5.89 -9.81
CA THR A 53 -1.26 -5.87 -10.09
C THR A 53 -1.78 -4.51 -10.54
N SER A 54 -1.06 -3.44 -10.22
CA SER A 54 -1.35 -2.05 -10.63
C SER A 54 -0.06 -1.34 -11.04
N PRO A 55 -0.08 -0.25 -11.82
CA PRO A 55 1.14 0.43 -12.24
C PRO A 55 1.88 1.14 -11.11
N ASP A 56 1.17 1.58 -10.06
CA ASP A 56 1.75 2.42 -9.01
C ASP A 56 1.62 1.80 -7.63
N LEU A 57 2.59 2.12 -6.79
CA LEU A 57 2.63 1.75 -5.38
C LEU A 57 1.89 2.79 -4.50
N HIS A 58 1.42 2.36 -3.34
CA HIS A 58 0.81 3.21 -2.32
C HIS A 58 1.42 2.93 -0.94
N LEU A 59 1.12 3.74 0.07
CA LEU A 59 1.70 3.63 1.42
C LEU A 59 1.58 2.22 2.02
N GLY A 60 0.52 1.46 1.71
CA GLY A 60 0.38 0.08 2.18
C GLY A 60 1.51 -0.84 1.73
N HIS A 61 2.03 -0.67 0.52
CA HIS A 61 3.19 -1.43 0.03
C HIS A 61 4.49 -1.01 0.72
N THR A 62 4.57 0.25 1.15
CA THR A 62 5.80 0.79 1.73
C THR A 62 6.14 0.19 3.08
N ILE A 63 5.18 -0.41 3.79
CA ILE A 63 5.40 -1.01 5.11
C ILE A 63 6.46 -2.11 5.03
N SER A 64 6.27 -3.07 4.13
CA SER A 64 7.24 -4.15 3.91
C SER A 64 8.54 -3.64 3.28
N MET A 65 8.48 -2.64 2.38
CA MET A 65 9.69 -2.02 1.81
C MET A 65 10.52 -1.29 2.88
N ARG A 66 9.88 -0.58 3.81
CA ARG A 66 10.56 0.07 4.94
C ARG A 66 11.18 -0.96 5.88
N LYS A 67 10.53 -2.11 6.08
CA LYS A 67 11.12 -3.22 6.83
C LYS A 67 12.35 -3.79 6.08
N LEU A 68 12.27 -3.97 4.76
CA LEU A 68 13.45 -4.33 3.95
C LEU A 68 14.57 -3.29 4.10
N ARG A 69 14.23 -1.98 4.08
CA ARG A 69 15.19 -0.91 4.29
C ARG A 69 15.87 -0.99 5.66
N GLN A 70 15.15 -1.32 6.73
CA GLN A 70 15.76 -1.56 8.04
C GLN A 70 16.80 -2.68 7.99
N PHE A 71 16.52 -3.79 7.28
CA PHE A 71 17.51 -4.84 7.06
C PHE A 71 18.74 -4.34 6.27
N GLN A 72 18.53 -3.51 5.23
CA GLN A 72 19.65 -2.90 4.49
C GLN A 72 20.52 -2.03 5.40
N ASP A 73 19.90 -1.17 6.21
CA ASP A 73 20.63 -0.24 7.10
C ASP A 73 21.45 -1.00 8.15
N LEU A 74 21.00 -2.18 8.55
CA LEU A 74 21.72 -3.08 9.44
C LEU A 74 22.81 -3.92 8.75
N GLY A 75 22.96 -3.80 7.43
CA GLY A 75 24.02 -4.47 6.66
C GLY A 75 23.63 -5.81 6.06
N HIS A 76 22.34 -6.15 6.02
CA HIS A 76 21.85 -7.38 5.40
C HIS A 76 21.59 -7.22 3.89
N GLN A 77 21.53 -8.34 3.17
CA GLN A 77 21.25 -8.40 1.74
C GLN A 77 19.74 -8.40 1.51
N VAL A 78 19.27 -7.49 0.68
CA VAL A 78 17.84 -7.36 0.37
C VAL A 78 17.56 -7.75 -1.06
N VAL A 79 16.57 -8.61 -1.25
CA VAL A 79 16.01 -8.99 -2.53
C VAL A 79 14.59 -8.42 -2.66
N PHE A 80 14.37 -7.61 -3.67
CA PHE A 80 13.06 -7.16 -4.09
C PHE A 80 12.57 -8.10 -5.18
N LEU A 81 11.65 -9.01 -4.82
CA LEU A 81 11.14 -10.01 -5.74
C LEU A 81 9.90 -9.48 -6.45
N ILE A 82 9.91 -9.51 -7.77
CA ILE A 82 8.75 -9.17 -8.59
C ILE A 82 8.09 -10.46 -9.07
N GLY A 83 6.82 -10.61 -8.73
CA GLY A 83 6.00 -11.75 -9.08
C GLY A 83 5.55 -11.75 -10.53
N THR A 84 6.47 -11.93 -11.48
CA THR A 84 6.13 -11.97 -12.90
C THR A 84 5.33 -13.23 -13.30
N PHE A 85 5.49 -14.32 -12.58
CA PHE A 85 4.70 -15.55 -12.80
C PHE A 85 3.48 -15.60 -11.85
N THR A 86 3.67 -15.31 -10.57
CA THR A 86 2.57 -15.28 -9.59
C THR A 86 1.54 -14.21 -9.91
N GLY A 87 1.96 -13.08 -10.47
CA GLY A 87 1.08 -12.00 -10.92
C GLY A 87 0.10 -12.41 -12.04
N LEU A 88 0.41 -13.43 -12.85
CA LEU A 88 -0.51 -13.98 -13.86
C LEU A 88 -1.74 -14.63 -13.19
N ILE A 89 -1.54 -15.27 -12.05
CA ILE A 89 -2.60 -15.96 -11.30
C ILE A 89 -3.28 -15.00 -10.33
N GLY A 90 -2.50 -14.21 -9.61
CA GLY A 90 -2.94 -13.29 -8.56
C GLY A 90 -3.20 -13.98 -7.23
N ASP A 91 -2.81 -13.32 -6.15
CA ASP A 91 -2.95 -13.83 -4.78
C ASP A 91 -4.41 -13.93 -4.35
N PRO A 92 -4.87 -15.12 -3.90
CA PRO A 92 -6.21 -15.30 -3.36
C PRO A 92 -6.33 -14.91 -1.88
N SER A 93 -5.23 -14.63 -1.17
CA SER A 93 -5.21 -14.47 0.30
C SER A 93 -6.01 -13.28 0.81
N ASP A 94 -6.18 -12.25 -0.02
CA ASP A 94 -6.72 -10.96 0.40
C ASP A 94 -8.06 -10.58 -0.26
N LYS A 95 -8.66 -11.49 -1.07
CA LYS A 95 -9.87 -11.20 -1.84
C LYS A 95 -10.99 -12.21 -1.59
N ASP A 96 -12.20 -11.68 -1.65
CA ASP A 96 -13.44 -12.45 -1.54
C ASP A 96 -13.88 -13.06 -2.88
N SER A 97 -13.16 -12.81 -3.98
CA SER A 97 -13.45 -13.34 -5.32
C SER A 97 -12.18 -13.58 -6.12
N ALA A 98 -12.23 -14.50 -7.10
CA ALA A 98 -11.13 -14.77 -8.01
C ALA A 98 -10.70 -13.51 -8.79
N ARG A 99 -9.38 -13.35 -8.99
CA ARG A 99 -8.83 -12.25 -9.80
C ARG A 99 -8.93 -12.58 -11.28
N ARG A 100 -9.08 -11.52 -12.12
CA ARG A 100 -8.81 -11.63 -13.55
C ARG A 100 -7.33 -11.97 -13.75
N GLN A 101 -7.05 -12.98 -14.56
CA GLN A 101 -5.68 -13.28 -15.00
C GLN A 101 -5.14 -12.14 -15.86
N GLN A 102 -3.87 -11.78 -15.66
CA GLN A 102 -3.15 -10.78 -16.45
C GLN A 102 -2.39 -11.46 -17.59
N THR A 103 -2.02 -10.72 -18.63
CA THR A 103 -1.11 -11.21 -19.66
C THR A 103 0.35 -10.99 -19.27
N ASP A 104 1.28 -11.71 -19.91
CA ASP A 104 2.73 -11.55 -19.70
C ASP A 104 3.19 -10.12 -20.00
N GLU A 105 2.63 -9.47 -21.03
CA GLU A 105 2.94 -8.11 -21.41
C GLU A 105 2.47 -7.12 -20.34
N GLU A 106 1.25 -7.28 -19.82
CA GLU A 106 0.70 -6.44 -18.74
C GLU A 106 1.58 -6.52 -17.48
N VAL A 107 1.98 -7.74 -17.09
CA VAL A 107 2.82 -7.97 -15.91
C VAL A 107 4.23 -7.39 -16.12
N THR A 108 4.84 -7.58 -17.28
CA THR A 108 6.19 -7.08 -17.58
C THR A 108 6.24 -5.56 -17.57
N ALA A 109 5.24 -4.89 -18.16
CA ALA A 109 5.18 -3.43 -18.17
C ALA A 109 5.09 -2.84 -16.75
N LYS A 110 4.25 -3.42 -15.90
CA LYS A 110 4.08 -3.00 -14.51
C LYS A 110 5.30 -3.31 -13.64
N ALA A 111 5.99 -4.43 -13.89
CA ALA A 111 7.17 -4.86 -13.15
C ALA A 111 8.30 -3.81 -13.16
N ARG A 112 8.52 -3.16 -14.31
CA ARG A 112 9.52 -2.09 -14.45
C ARG A 112 9.18 -0.88 -13.56
N SER A 113 7.91 -0.45 -13.57
CA SER A 113 7.43 0.66 -12.73
C SER A 113 7.62 0.35 -11.24
N TYR A 114 7.31 -0.88 -10.81
CA TYR A 114 7.46 -1.30 -9.41
C TYR A 114 8.90 -1.22 -8.93
N ALA A 115 9.86 -1.69 -9.74
CA ALA A 115 11.26 -1.61 -9.39
C ALA A 115 11.74 -0.15 -9.21
N GLU A 116 11.36 0.75 -10.12
CA GLU A 116 11.74 2.16 -10.02
C GLU A 116 11.11 2.86 -8.80
N GLN A 117 9.84 2.61 -8.54
CA GLN A 117 9.15 3.16 -7.38
C GLN A 117 9.71 2.62 -6.04
N ALA A 118 10.12 1.34 -5.99
CA ALA A 118 10.73 0.76 -4.79
C ALA A 118 12.02 1.49 -4.38
N PHE A 119 12.77 2.03 -5.33
CA PHE A 119 14.00 2.78 -5.07
C PHE A 119 13.78 4.18 -4.47
N ARG A 120 12.55 4.62 -4.30
CA ARG A 120 12.25 5.78 -3.44
C ARG A 120 12.43 5.46 -1.94
N ILE A 121 12.45 4.17 -1.59
CA ILE A 121 12.58 3.69 -0.21
C ILE A 121 13.87 2.88 -0.05
N LEU A 122 14.13 1.95 -0.97
CA LEU A 122 15.27 1.05 -0.92
C LEU A 122 16.52 1.69 -1.57
N ASP A 123 17.68 1.37 -1.03
CA ASP A 123 18.95 1.73 -1.66
C ASP A 123 19.17 0.88 -2.92
N ARG A 124 19.18 1.54 -4.08
CA ARG A 124 19.36 0.90 -5.40
C ARG A 124 20.63 0.06 -5.50
N THR A 125 21.72 0.52 -4.91
CA THR A 125 23.03 -0.14 -4.99
C THR A 125 23.14 -1.37 -4.10
N ARG A 126 22.20 -1.53 -3.17
CA ARG A 126 22.16 -2.60 -2.16
C ARG A 126 20.92 -3.48 -2.27
N THR A 127 20.14 -3.31 -3.35
CA THR A 127 18.93 -4.10 -3.60
C THR A 127 19.13 -4.98 -4.82
N GLU A 128 18.96 -6.28 -4.65
CA GLU A 128 18.90 -7.23 -5.76
C GLU A 128 17.46 -7.33 -6.26
N ILE A 129 17.22 -7.01 -7.53
CA ILE A 129 15.92 -7.23 -8.18
C ILE A 129 15.89 -8.64 -8.76
N ARG A 130 14.86 -9.42 -8.43
CA ARG A 130 14.65 -10.77 -8.98
C ARG A 130 13.22 -10.90 -9.52
N TYR A 131 13.05 -11.79 -10.46
CA TYR A 131 11.77 -12.08 -11.10
C TYR A 131 11.46 -13.57 -10.93
N ASN A 132 10.32 -13.92 -10.33
CA ASN A 132 10.03 -15.33 -10.06
C ASN A 132 9.68 -16.14 -11.34
N GLY A 133 9.39 -15.49 -12.44
CA GLY A 133 9.33 -16.13 -13.75
C GLY A 133 10.63 -16.83 -14.15
N ASP A 134 11.80 -16.38 -13.65
CA ASP A 134 13.11 -16.98 -13.99
C ASP A 134 13.21 -18.45 -13.58
N TRP A 135 12.49 -18.88 -12.56
CA TRP A 135 12.48 -20.28 -12.07
C TRP A 135 11.12 -20.94 -12.17
N LEU A 136 10.01 -20.25 -11.89
CA LEU A 136 8.68 -20.86 -11.91
C LEU A 136 8.27 -21.33 -13.30
N SER A 137 8.62 -20.60 -14.35
CA SER A 137 8.34 -20.98 -15.74
C SER A 137 9.07 -22.26 -16.20
N LYS A 138 10.12 -22.67 -15.46
CA LYS A 138 10.91 -23.86 -15.78
C LYS A 138 10.45 -25.11 -15.06
N LEU A 139 9.53 -24.96 -14.08
CA LEU A 139 8.97 -26.11 -13.38
C LEU A 139 8.14 -26.95 -14.34
N THR A 140 8.43 -28.23 -14.38
CA THR A 140 7.64 -29.21 -15.13
C THR A 140 6.36 -29.55 -14.36
N PHE A 141 5.37 -30.12 -15.06
CA PHE A 141 4.16 -30.62 -14.39
C PHE A 141 4.47 -31.65 -13.31
N LYS A 142 5.52 -32.46 -13.50
CA LYS A 142 6.00 -33.40 -12.48
C LYS A 142 6.50 -32.68 -11.23
N ASP A 143 7.23 -31.57 -11.39
CA ASP A 143 7.73 -30.79 -10.26
C ASP A 143 6.57 -30.16 -9.48
N VAL A 144 5.56 -29.64 -10.18
CA VAL A 144 4.35 -29.06 -9.56
C VAL A 144 3.57 -30.11 -8.77
N ILE A 145 3.41 -31.35 -9.29
CA ILE A 145 2.83 -32.47 -8.55
C ILE A 145 3.67 -32.77 -7.31
N GLY A 146 5.00 -32.78 -7.43
CA GLY A 146 5.91 -32.97 -6.31
C GLY A 146 5.70 -31.93 -5.21
N LEU A 147 5.65 -30.63 -5.55
CA LEU A 147 5.37 -29.57 -4.59
C LEU A 147 3.99 -29.74 -3.93
N ALA A 148 2.96 -30.06 -4.72
CA ALA A 148 1.60 -30.22 -4.21
C ALA A 148 1.45 -31.40 -3.24
N SER A 149 2.27 -32.47 -3.40
CA SER A 149 2.21 -33.67 -2.56
C SER A 149 2.54 -33.45 -1.08
N TYR A 150 3.17 -32.32 -0.74
CA TYR A 150 3.48 -31.96 0.64
C TYR A 150 2.35 -31.25 1.39
N PHE A 151 1.22 -30.97 0.71
CA PHE A 151 0.10 -30.24 1.28
C PHE A 151 -1.21 -31.00 1.09
N THR A 152 -2.14 -30.80 2.00
CA THR A 152 -3.50 -31.36 1.89
C THR A 152 -4.51 -30.29 1.50
N VAL A 153 -5.59 -30.68 0.83
CA VAL A 153 -6.72 -29.78 0.49
C VAL A 153 -7.30 -29.14 1.74
N GLN A 154 -7.39 -29.89 2.86
CA GLN A 154 -7.89 -29.39 4.13
C GLN A 154 -7.07 -28.20 4.67
N GLN A 155 -5.73 -28.22 4.51
CA GLN A 155 -4.87 -27.11 4.93
C GLN A 155 -5.19 -25.85 4.14
N PHE A 156 -5.49 -25.96 2.85
CA PHE A 156 -5.90 -24.81 2.04
C PHE A 156 -7.29 -24.29 2.42
N LEU A 157 -8.26 -25.20 2.57
CA LEU A 157 -9.64 -24.83 2.92
C LEU A 157 -9.77 -24.27 4.34
N ALA A 158 -8.82 -24.54 5.23
CA ALA A 158 -8.79 -23.95 6.57
C ALA A 158 -8.37 -22.46 6.57
N ARG A 159 -7.88 -21.91 5.44
CA ARG A 159 -7.59 -20.48 5.32
C ARG A 159 -8.89 -19.68 5.37
N GLU A 160 -8.91 -18.60 6.15
CA GLU A 160 -10.12 -17.81 6.43
C GLU A 160 -10.92 -17.49 5.14
N LYS A 161 -10.26 -16.95 4.11
CA LYS A 161 -10.94 -16.56 2.86
C LYS A 161 -11.48 -17.75 2.07
N PHE A 162 -10.75 -18.86 2.06
CA PHE A 162 -11.26 -20.09 1.43
C PHE A 162 -12.39 -20.73 2.25
N ALA A 163 -12.29 -20.75 3.58
CA ALA A 163 -13.33 -21.25 4.45
C ALA A 163 -14.65 -20.48 4.24
N LEU A 164 -14.59 -19.14 4.25
CA LEU A 164 -15.75 -18.28 4.03
C LEU A 164 -16.38 -18.50 2.65
N ARG A 165 -15.59 -18.62 1.58
CA ARG A 165 -16.09 -18.89 0.22
C ARG A 165 -16.71 -20.29 0.13
N TYR A 166 -16.07 -21.28 0.75
CA TYR A 166 -16.57 -22.66 0.78
C TYR A 166 -17.92 -22.75 1.49
N GLU A 167 -18.07 -22.09 2.65
CA GLU A 167 -19.34 -22.03 3.40
C GLU A 167 -20.47 -21.34 2.62
N LYS A 168 -20.13 -20.31 1.84
CA LYS A 168 -21.08 -19.59 0.98
C LYS A 168 -21.42 -20.32 -0.32
N GLY A 169 -20.75 -21.44 -0.63
CA GLY A 169 -20.89 -22.13 -1.91
C GLY A 169 -20.31 -21.36 -3.10
N GLU A 170 -19.41 -20.41 -2.85
CA GLU A 170 -18.74 -19.64 -3.88
C GLU A 170 -17.60 -20.46 -4.52
N ALA A 171 -17.35 -20.24 -5.82
CA ALA A 171 -16.34 -21.00 -6.55
C ALA A 171 -14.93 -20.77 -5.98
N ILE A 172 -14.21 -21.86 -5.69
CA ILE A 172 -12.79 -21.89 -5.39
C ILE A 172 -12.10 -22.62 -6.54
N TRP A 173 -11.23 -21.90 -7.24
CA TRP A 173 -10.58 -22.45 -8.44
C TRP A 173 -9.29 -23.17 -8.06
N LEU A 174 -9.02 -24.31 -8.68
CA LEU A 174 -7.86 -25.15 -8.36
C LEU A 174 -6.52 -24.42 -8.49
N HIS A 175 -6.39 -23.51 -9.45
CA HIS A 175 -5.15 -22.73 -9.64
C HIS A 175 -4.84 -21.80 -8.45
N GLU A 176 -5.84 -21.38 -7.68
CA GLU A 176 -5.64 -20.53 -6.50
C GLU A 176 -4.83 -21.25 -5.41
N PHE A 177 -4.92 -22.58 -5.33
CA PHE A 177 -4.11 -23.37 -4.39
C PHE A 177 -2.63 -23.36 -4.77
N PHE A 178 -2.32 -23.31 -6.06
CA PHE A 178 -0.94 -23.28 -6.52
C PHE A 178 -0.20 -21.98 -6.18
N TYR A 179 -0.93 -20.89 -5.93
CA TYR A 179 -0.29 -19.62 -5.57
C TYR A 179 0.63 -19.77 -4.35
N ALA A 180 0.17 -20.39 -3.27
CA ALA A 180 0.98 -20.60 -2.06
C ALA A 180 2.19 -21.52 -2.31
N LEU A 181 2.08 -22.49 -3.23
CA LEU A 181 3.18 -23.37 -3.62
C LEU A 181 4.25 -22.61 -4.40
N MET A 182 3.82 -21.73 -5.31
CA MET A 182 4.73 -20.88 -6.11
C MET A 182 5.48 -19.88 -5.23
N GLN A 183 4.78 -19.15 -4.37
CA GLN A 183 5.41 -18.24 -3.41
C GLN A 183 6.31 -19.00 -2.42
N GLY A 184 5.91 -20.20 -2.01
CA GLY A 184 6.75 -21.06 -1.19
C GLY A 184 8.02 -21.52 -1.90
N TYR A 185 7.94 -21.81 -3.20
CA TYR A 185 9.11 -22.20 -3.99
C TYR A 185 10.05 -21.01 -4.28
N ASP A 186 9.57 -19.77 -4.26
CA ASP A 186 10.42 -18.59 -4.32
C ASP A 186 11.48 -18.60 -3.21
N ALA A 187 11.09 -19.00 -2.00
CA ALA A 187 12.03 -19.13 -0.87
C ALA A 187 13.11 -20.19 -1.11
N VAL A 188 12.72 -21.32 -1.73
CA VAL A 188 13.65 -22.38 -2.13
C VAL A 188 14.61 -21.87 -3.20
N ALA A 189 14.10 -21.21 -4.26
CA ALA A 189 14.92 -20.72 -5.36
C ALA A 189 15.88 -19.59 -4.94
N LEU A 190 15.45 -18.74 -4.00
CA LEU A 190 16.24 -17.61 -3.52
C LEU A 190 17.21 -17.97 -2.41
N HIS A 191 17.08 -19.15 -1.76
CA HIS A 191 17.88 -19.54 -0.58
C HIS A 191 17.89 -18.45 0.51
N THR A 192 16.71 -17.97 0.89
CA THR A 192 16.58 -16.82 1.80
C THR A 192 16.62 -17.22 3.26
N ASP A 193 17.10 -16.29 4.10
CA ASP A 193 17.07 -16.41 5.56
C ASP A 193 15.77 -15.86 6.16
N VAL A 194 15.18 -14.81 5.52
CA VAL A 194 13.97 -14.12 6.00
C VAL A 194 13.07 -13.78 4.83
N GLN A 195 11.77 -14.03 4.99
CA GLN A 195 10.71 -13.54 4.09
C GLN A 195 9.79 -12.60 4.84
N LEU A 196 9.46 -11.46 4.21
CA LEU A 196 8.48 -10.51 4.70
C LEU A 196 7.15 -10.67 3.95
N GLY A 197 6.04 -10.41 4.63
CA GLY A 197 4.70 -10.34 4.02
C GLY A 197 3.73 -9.57 4.91
N GLY A 198 2.51 -9.32 4.42
CA GLY A 198 1.42 -8.90 5.28
C GLY A 198 0.91 -10.06 6.16
N THR A 199 0.13 -9.75 7.19
CA THR A 199 -0.44 -10.80 8.08
C THR A 199 -1.27 -11.82 7.31
N GLU A 200 -1.94 -11.43 6.24
CA GLU A 200 -2.69 -12.32 5.34
C GLU A 200 -1.81 -13.32 4.57
N GLN A 201 -0.51 -13.05 4.49
CA GLN A 201 0.47 -13.90 3.81
C GLN A 201 1.01 -15.03 4.68
N LEU A 202 0.69 -15.07 5.98
CA LEU A 202 1.29 -16.01 6.94
C LEU A 202 1.27 -17.45 6.44
N PHE A 203 0.14 -17.92 5.88
CA PHE A 203 0.04 -19.27 5.33
C PHE A 203 1.06 -19.51 4.21
N ASN A 204 1.19 -18.55 3.27
CA ASN A 204 2.11 -18.68 2.15
C ASN A 204 3.57 -18.67 2.62
N LEU A 205 3.90 -17.87 3.64
CA LEU A 205 5.23 -17.84 4.26
C LEU A 205 5.57 -19.17 4.96
N ILE A 206 4.60 -19.74 5.66
CA ILE A 206 4.75 -21.07 6.31
C ILE A 206 4.86 -22.18 5.27
N ALA A 207 4.14 -22.10 4.15
CA ALA A 207 4.32 -23.03 3.03
C ALA A 207 5.75 -22.96 2.47
N GLY A 208 6.34 -21.76 2.39
CA GLY A 208 7.75 -21.58 2.03
C GLY A 208 8.70 -22.26 3.00
N ARG A 209 8.48 -22.14 4.31
CA ARG A 209 9.27 -22.85 5.34
C ARG A 209 9.23 -24.36 5.13
N LYS A 210 8.03 -24.92 4.89
CA LYS A 210 7.81 -26.33 4.62
C LYS A 210 8.55 -26.80 3.37
N LEU A 211 8.45 -26.05 2.28
CA LEU A 211 9.14 -26.40 1.02
C LEU A 211 10.66 -26.32 1.16
N MET A 212 11.19 -25.33 1.87
CA MET A 212 12.64 -25.28 2.17
C MET A 212 13.09 -26.52 2.94
N GLU A 213 12.35 -26.92 3.98
CA GLU A 213 12.67 -28.10 4.78
C GLU A 213 12.75 -29.39 3.93
N VAL A 214 11.74 -29.63 3.06
CA VAL A 214 11.70 -30.83 2.21
C VAL A 214 12.76 -30.81 1.10
N HIS A 215 13.31 -29.63 0.78
CA HIS A 215 14.46 -29.49 -0.12
C HIS A 215 15.80 -29.50 0.61
N GLY A 216 15.82 -29.84 1.90
CA GLY A 216 17.05 -29.92 2.69
C GLY A 216 17.66 -28.56 3.04
N LEU A 217 16.90 -27.50 2.92
CA LEU A 217 17.30 -26.14 3.27
C LEU A 217 16.83 -25.78 4.69
N ARG A 218 17.58 -24.92 5.38
CA ARG A 218 17.14 -24.38 6.67
C ARG A 218 15.93 -23.47 6.44
N PRO A 219 14.75 -23.72 7.07
CA PRO A 219 13.55 -22.91 6.87
C PRO A 219 13.78 -21.43 7.16
N GLN A 220 13.28 -20.55 6.31
CA GLN A 220 13.38 -19.10 6.48
C GLN A 220 12.60 -18.60 7.71
N ILE A 221 12.98 -17.46 8.24
CA ILE A 221 12.15 -16.72 9.20
C ILE A 221 10.99 -16.09 8.43
N ALA A 222 9.77 -16.34 8.88
CA ALA A 222 8.57 -15.65 8.36
C ALA A 222 8.32 -14.42 9.24
N LEU A 223 8.34 -13.21 8.67
CA LEU A 223 7.97 -11.98 9.38
C LEU A 223 6.76 -11.36 8.71
N THR A 224 5.66 -11.26 9.46
CA THR A 224 4.44 -10.62 8.99
C THR A 224 4.26 -9.24 9.59
N LEU A 225 3.68 -8.33 8.80
CA LEU A 225 3.45 -6.94 9.13
C LEU A 225 1.96 -6.63 9.01
N PRO A 226 1.38 -5.79 9.88
CA PRO A 226 0.00 -5.38 9.79
C PRO A 226 -0.31 -4.71 8.45
N ILE A 227 -1.57 -4.82 8.03
CA ILE A 227 -2.07 -4.15 6.83
C ILE A 227 -2.46 -2.73 7.19
N LEU A 228 -2.01 -1.74 6.40
CA LEU A 228 -2.42 -0.36 6.57
C LEU A 228 -3.84 -0.16 6.01
N VAL A 229 -4.71 0.40 6.84
CA VAL A 229 -6.03 0.86 6.40
C VAL A 229 -5.91 2.04 5.44
N GLY A 230 -6.86 2.18 4.54
CA GLY A 230 -6.92 3.31 3.61
C GLY A 230 -7.41 4.60 4.27
N THR A 231 -7.63 5.63 3.46
CA THR A 231 -8.11 6.94 3.93
C THR A 231 -9.52 6.89 4.55
N ASP A 232 -10.27 5.79 4.33
CA ASP A 232 -11.54 5.50 4.99
C ASP A 232 -11.39 5.03 6.46
N GLY A 233 -10.18 4.57 6.85
CA GLY A 233 -9.82 4.16 8.21
C GLY A 233 -10.26 2.78 8.65
N HIS A 234 -10.84 1.94 7.78
CA HIS A 234 -11.31 0.59 8.12
C HIS A 234 -11.08 -0.45 7.04
N LEU A 235 -11.18 -0.12 5.75
CA LEU A 235 -10.80 -1.04 4.70
C LEU A 235 -9.29 -0.95 4.45
N ARG A 236 -8.68 -2.07 4.08
CA ARG A 236 -7.28 -2.04 3.68
C ARG A 236 -7.09 -1.06 2.51
N MET A 237 -5.93 -0.44 2.48
CA MET A 237 -5.56 0.47 1.39
C MET A 237 -5.50 -0.29 0.06
N SER A 238 -6.35 0.11 -0.90
CA SER A 238 -6.42 -0.54 -2.22
C SER A 238 -6.91 0.44 -3.29
N LYS A 239 -6.37 0.32 -4.50
CA LYS A 239 -6.82 1.13 -5.65
C LYS A 239 -8.27 0.85 -6.06
N SER A 240 -8.72 -0.39 -5.91
CA SER A 240 -10.10 -0.77 -6.26
C SER A 240 -11.16 -0.10 -5.37
N THR A 241 -10.79 0.27 -4.14
CA THR A 241 -11.65 0.99 -3.19
C THR A 241 -11.50 2.51 -3.27
N GLY A 242 -10.47 3.02 -3.97
CA GLY A 242 -10.20 4.46 -4.09
C GLY A 242 -9.70 5.12 -2.80
N ASN A 243 -9.26 4.34 -1.81
CA ASN A 243 -8.82 4.80 -0.49
C ASN A 243 -7.29 4.87 -0.35
N THR A 244 -6.56 4.99 -1.47
CA THR A 244 -5.10 4.96 -1.49
C THR A 244 -4.46 6.33 -1.32
N ILE A 245 -3.26 6.32 -0.69
CA ILE A 245 -2.28 7.39 -0.75
C ILE A 245 -1.11 6.85 -1.57
N GLY A 246 -0.97 7.35 -2.81
CA GLY A 246 0.09 6.94 -3.73
C GLY A 246 1.45 7.51 -3.29
N ILE A 247 2.53 6.78 -3.53
CA ILE A 247 3.87 7.31 -3.24
C ILE A 247 4.32 8.34 -4.28
N ASP A 248 3.67 8.37 -5.45
CA ASP A 248 3.88 9.33 -6.52
C ASP A 248 2.82 10.45 -6.55
N ASP A 249 1.91 10.48 -5.58
CA ASP A 249 0.95 11.58 -5.45
C ASP A 249 1.70 12.92 -5.32
N ALA A 250 1.16 13.99 -5.90
CA ALA A 250 1.68 15.33 -5.68
C ALA A 250 1.69 15.69 -4.19
N PRO A 251 2.64 16.53 -3.72
CA PRO A 251 2.78 16.81 -2.28
C PRO A 251 1.49 17.31 -1.64
N GLU A 252 0.75 18.19 -2.30
CA GLU A 252 -0.53 18.75 -1.82
C GLU A 252 -1.62 17.68 -1.72
N GLU A 253 -1.63 16.75 -2.68
CA GLU A 253 -2.58 15.64 -2.68
C GLU A 253 -2.25 14.62 -1.59
N MET A 254 -0.98 14.23 -1.46
CA MET A 254 -0.51 13.31 -0.41
C MET A 254 -0.82 13.90 0.97
N TYR A 255 -0.44 15.16 1.23
CA TYR A 255 -0.72 15.87 2.47
C TYR A 255 -2.22 15.90 2.78
N GLY A 256 -3.04 16.30 1.81
CA GLY A 256 -4.48 16.36 1.94
C GLY A 256 -5.14 14.99 2.20
N LYS A 257 -4.63 13.92 1.59
CA LYS A 257 -5.10 12.55 1.83
C LYS A 257 -4.75 12.09 3.26
N VAL A 258 -3.54 12.35 3.75
CA VAL A 258 -3.19 12.05 5.15
C VAL A 258 -4.06 12.85 6.11
N MET A 259 -4.31 14.13 5.83
CA MET A 259 -5.22 14.95 6.65
C MET A 259 -6.67 14.44 6.63
N SER A 260 -7.08 13.65 5.65
CA SER A 260 -8.45 13.12 5.53
C SER A 260 -8.69 11.82 6.31
N ILE A 261 -7.64 11.13 6.79
CA ILE A 261 -7.82 9.89 7.56
C ILE A 261 -8.62 10.15 8.83
N PRO A 262 -9.46 9.20 9.30
CA PRO A 262 -10.13 9.37 10.59
C PRO A 262 -9.12 9.30 11.75
N ASP A 263 -9.47 9.91 12.88
CA ASP A 263 -8.59 9.98 14.06
C ASP A 263 -8.22 8.58 14.58
N SER A 264 -9.14 7.60 14.45
CA SER A 264 -8.91 6.21 14.83
C SER A 264 -7.77 5.53 14.04
N ALA A 265 -7.47 6.00 12.82
CA ALA A 265 -6.39 5.46 12.00
C ALA A 265 -5.02 6.08 12.28
N MET A 266 -4.97 7.26 12.94
CA MET A 266 -3.71 8.00 13.15
C MET A 266 -2.63 7.15 13.83
N ARG A 267 -3.00 6.32 14.82
CA ARG A 267 -2.03 5.47 15.52
C ARG A 267 -1.38 4.45 14.58
N SER A 268 -2.17 3.77 13.77
CA SER A 268 -1.65 2.81 12.78
C SER A 268 -0.73 3.48 11.76
N TYR A 269 -1.07 4.69 11.30
CA TYR A 269 -0.20 5.44 10.39
C TYR A 269 1.10 5.86 11.06
N ALA A 270 1.08 6.29 12.32
CA ALA A 270 2.28 6.64 13.08
C ALA A 270 3.21 5.43 13.25
N ASP A 271 2.66 4.28 13.63
CA ASP A 271 3.44 3.06 13.86
C ASP A 271 4.03 2.48 12.58
N LEU A 272 3.28 2.49 11.47
CA LEU A 272 3.63 1.75 10.25
C LEU A 272 4.19 2.62 9.13
N ALA A 273 3.76 3.88 9.01
CA ALA A 273 4.07 4.73 7.87
C ALA A 273 5.00 5.92 8.17
N THR A 274 5.48 6.08 9.42
CA THR A 274 6.41 7.16 9.80
C THR A 274 7.80 6.66 10.17
N SER A 275 8.78 7.55 10.24
CA SER A 275 10.12 7.29 10.80
C SER A 275 10.19 7.61 12.29
N TRP A 276 9.09 7.99 12.91
CA TRP A 276 9.04 8.33 14.34
C TRP A 276 9.50 7.17 15.22
N ASN A 277 10.28 7.48 16.23
CA ASN A 277 10.67 6.46 17.20
C ASN A 277 9.50 6.12 18.16
N PRO A 278 9.49 4.93 18.78
CA PRO A 278 8.40 4.49 19.65
C PRO A 278 8.11 5.44 20.80
N SER A 279 9.13 5.99 21.46
CA SER A 279 8.94 6.89 22.60
C SER A 279 8.28 8.20 22.19
N TYR A 280 8.59 8.73 21.00
CA TYR A 280 7.91 9.89 20.46
C TYR A 280 6.44 9.59 20.14
N ILE A 281 6.15 8.43 19.56
CA ILE A 281 4.76 8.01 19.29
C ILE A 281 3.97 7.88 20.59
N GLU A 282 4.51 7.16 21.59
CA GLU A 282 3.84 7.02 22.89
C GLU A 282 3.59 8.35 23.59
N GLN A 283 4.60 9.24 23.60
CA GLN A 283 4.45 10.57 24.17
C GLN A 283 3.38 11.38 23.44
N THR A 284 3.42 11.43 22.11
CA THR A 284 2.52 12.25 21.29
C THR A 284 1.07 11.77 21.41
N PHE A 285 0.84 10.46 21.38
CA PHE A 285 -0.49 9.89 21.57
C PHE A 285 -0.96 9.98 23.02
N GLY A 286 -0.06 9.93 24.00
CA GLY A 286 -0.35 10.21 25.41
C GLY A 286 -0.77 11.67 25.63
N ASP A 287 -0.12 12.62 24.95
CA ASP A 287 -0.49 14.04 25.01
C ASP A 287 -1.85 14.29 24.36
N TRP A 288 -2.14 13.61 23.23
CA TRP A 288 -3.47 13.65 22.62
C TRP A 288 -4.54 13.08 23.56
N ALA A 289 -4.34 11.89 24.11
CA ALA A 289 -5.29 11.25 25.03
C ALA A 289 -5.55 12.10 26.29
N ALA A 290 -4.55 12.84 26.76
CA ALA A 290 -4.65 13.76 27.91
C ALA A 290 -5.22 15.15 27.55
N GLY A 291 -5.60 15.38 26.28
CA GLY A 291 -6.12 16.67 25.80
C GLY A 291 -5.09 17.80 25.70
N ARG A 292 -3.79 17.50 25.83
CA ARG A 292 -2.69 18.48 25.68
C ARG A 292 -2.34 18.75 24.21
N LEU A 293 -2.62 17.81 23.30
CA LEU A 293 -2.41 17.93 21.87
C LEU A 293 -3.74 17.84 21.14
N HIS A 294 -4.01 18.80 20.27
CA HIS A 294 -5.23 18.76 19.45
C HIS A 294 -5.09 17.73 18.32
N PRO A 295 -6.12 16.89 18.04
CA PRO A 295 -6.03 15.84 17.01
C PRO A 295 -5.67 16.38 15.62
N ARG A 296 -6.12 17.58 15.26
CA ARG A 296 -5.71 18.26 14.04
C ARG A 296 -4.20 18.45 13.94
N ASP A 297 -3.57 18.91 15.02
CA ASP A 297 -2.14 19.24 15.03
C ASP A 297 -1.29 17.96 14.98
N LEU A 298 -1.75 16.89 15.65
CA LEU A 298 -1.16 15.56 15.49
C LEU A 298 -1.27 15.07 14.04
N LYS A 299 -2.42 15.23 13.42
CA LYS A 299 -2.64 14.82 12.02
C LYS A 299 -1.80 15.64 11.04
N MET A 300 -1.62 16.94 11.29
CA MET A 300 -0.71 17.80 10.52
C MET A 300 0.75 17.33 10.67
N ALA A 301 1.16 16.92 11.88
CA ALA A 301 2.48 16.34 12.08
C ALA A 301 2.67 15.02 11.31
N LEU A 302 1.66 14.14 11.31
CA LEU A 302 1.65 12.92 10.50
C LEU A 302 1.74 13.23 9.00
N ALA A 303 0.97 14.23 8.53
CA ALA A 303 0.97 14.62 7.12
C ALA A 303 2.33 15.17 6.68
N ARG A 304 2.97 16.02 7.49
CA ARG A 304 4.34 16.50 7.24
C ARG A 304 5.34 15.35 7.17
N GLU A 305 5.33 14.47 8.16
CA GLU A 305 6.25 13.33 8.22
C GLU A 305 6.09 12.42 7.01
N ILE A 306 4.85 11.96 6.72
CA ILE A 306 4.59 11.02 5.62
C ILE A 306 4.91 11.65 4.27
N THR A 307 4.48 12.89 4.02
CA THR A 307 4.79 13.61 2.78
C THR A 307 6.31 13.82 2.63
N GLY A 308 7.01 14.11 3.73
CA GLY A 308 8.46 14.31 3.76
C GLY A 308 9.30 13.05 3.49
N LEU A 309 8.70 11.85 3.56
CA LEU A 309 9.37 10.62 3.14
C LEU A 309 9.56 10.53 1.61
N PHE A 310 8.73 11.24 0.84
CA PHE A 310 8.67 11.15 -0.62
C PHE A 310 8.97 12.46 -1.33
N HIS A 311 8.90 13.60 -0.63
CA HIS A 311 9.05 14.94 -1.19
C HIS A 311 10.06 15.78 -0.42
N PRO A 312 10.74 16.73 -1.09
CA PRO A 312 11.68 17.62 -0.42
C PRO A 312 10.99 18.56 0.58
N PRO A 313 11.70 19.04 1.62
CA PRO A 313 11.12 19.86 2.68
C PRO A 313 10.32 21.08 2.20
N ALA A 314 10.82 21.80 1.19
CA ALA A 314 10.13 22.97 0.62
C ALA A 314 8.77 22.62 -0.01
N ALA A 315 8.64 21.44 -0.63
CA ALA A 315 7.36 20.97 -1.18
C ALA A 315 6.38 20.56 -0.07
N VAL A 316 6.86 20.00 1.03
CA VAL A 316 6.03 19.67 2.20
C VAL A 316 5.47 20.94 2.84
N GLU A 317 6.31 21.97 3.01
CA GLU A 317 5.88 23.26 3.54
C GLU A 317 4.83 23.93 2.64
N ALA A 318 5.06 23.93 1.33
CA ALA A 318 4.09 24.44 0.36
C ALA A 318 2.75 23.69 0.42
N ALA A 319 2.78 22.34 0.53
CA ALA A 319 1.58 21.52 0.66
C ALA A 319 0.80 21.82 1.96
N GLU A 320 1.51 22.01 3.07
CA GLU A 320 0.89 22.40 4.35
C GLU A 320 0.23 23.78 4.25
N GLN A 321 0.91 24.77 3.68
CA GLN A 321 0.36 26.12 3.48
C GLN A 321 -0.83 26.10 2.52
N HIS A 322 -0.75 25.31 1.45
CA HIS A 322 -1.89 25.09 0.57
C HIS A 322 -3.09 24.52 1.32
N PHE A 323 -2.88 23.49 2.16
CA PHE A 323 -3.95 22.89 2.96
C PHE A 323 -4.57 23.89 3.95
N ILE A 324 -3.74 24.69 4.64
CA ILE A 324 -4.22 25.72 5.58
C ILE A 324 -5.10 26.74 4.86
N ARG A 325 -4.64 27.29 3.74
CA ARG A 325 -5.40 28.29 2.98
C ARG A 325 -6.70 27.72 2.44
N THR A 326 -6.64 26.59 1.74
CA THR A 326 -7.80 26.05 1.01
C THR A 326 -8.82 25.35 1.89
N ILE A 327 -8.39 24.64 2.93
CA ILE A 327 -9.28 23.79 3.74
C ILE A 327 -9.63 24.46 5.07
N GLN A 328 -8.65 25.06 5.76
CA GLN A 328 -8.91 25.67 7.08
C GLN A 328 -9.45 27.09 6.96
N GLN A 329 -8.87 27.92 6.09
CA GLN A 329 -9.31 29.29 5.86
C GLN A 329 -10.40 29.40 4.79
N LYS A 330 -10.65 28.30 4.04
CA LYS A 330 -11.61 28.24 2.93
C LYS A 330 -11.31 29.25 1.81
N GLU A 331 -10.07 29.65 1.67
CA GLU A 331 -9.62 30.45 0.54
C GLU A 331 -9.60 29.59 -0.73
N LEU A 332 -9.99 30.23 -1.83
CA LEU A 332 -9.95 29.57 -3.13
C LEU A 332 -8.49 29.45 -3.61
N PRO A 333 -8.08 28.32 -4.23
CA PRO A 333 -6.74 28.19 -4.79
C PRO A 333 -6.46 29.30 -5.83
N GLU A 334 -5.30 29.92 -5.74
CA GLU A 334 -4.89 30.94 -6.71
C GLU A 334 -4.70 30.36 -8.11
N ASP A 335 -4.16 29.13 -8.20
CA ASP A 335 -3.86 28.41 -9.44
C ASP A 335 -5.01 27.44 -9.83
N MET A 336 -6.23 27.92 -9.93
CA MET A 336 -7.32 27.09 -10.43
C MET A 336 -7.27 26.94 -11.96
N PRO A 337 -7.43 25.72 -12.49
CA PRO A 337 -7.65 25.52 -13.92
C PRO A 337 -8.82 26.38 -14.39
N THR A 338 -8.70 26.96 -15.57
CA THR A 338 -9.77 27.78 -16.15
C THR A 338 -10.44 27.01 -17.28
N LEU A 339 -11.77 27.04 -17.32
CA LEU A 339 -12.57 26.38 -18.35
C LEU A 339 -13.57 27.40 -18.93
N ILE A 340 -13.59 27.53 -20.26
CA ILE A 340 -14.58 28.38 -20.97
C ILE A 340 -15.90 27.63 -21.02
N VAL A 341 -16.98 28.33 -20.64
CA VAL A 341 -18.35 27.81 -20.63
C VAL A 341 -19.05 28.22 -21.92
N GLY A 342 -19.50 27.21 -22.66
CA GLY A 342 -20.36 27.44 -23.83
C GLY A 342 -21.84 27.57 -23.43
N PRO A 343 -22.67 28.08 -24.32
CA PRO A 343 -24.10 28.39 -24.04
C PRO A 343 -24.91 27.14 -23.64
N ASP A 344 -24.55 25.97 -24.13
CA ASP A 344 -25.26 24.72 -23.88
C ASP A 344 -24.59 23.82 -22.80
N ASP A 345 -23.54 24.31 -22.14
CA ASP A 345 -22.82 23.53 -21.15
C ASP A 345 -23.61 23.36 -19.85
N THR A 346 -23.81 22.14 -19.43
CA THR A 346 -24.37 21.81 -18.11
C THR A 346 -23.25 21.56 -17.09
N VAL A 347 -23.57 21.69 -15.79
CA VAL A 347 -22.62 21.36 -14.71
C VAL A 347 -22.04 19.96 -14.88
N VAL A 348 -22.84 18.97 -15.33
CA VAL A 348 -22.38 17.59 -15.61
C VAL A 348 -21.31 17.58 -16.71
N ALA A 349 -21.51 18.30 -17.80
CA ALA A 349 -20.57 18.40 -18.91
C ALA A 349 -19.25 19.08 -18.47
N LEU A 350 -19.37 20.16 -17.69
CA LEU A 350 -18.23 20.92 -17.19
C LEU A 350 -17.39 20.12 -16.21
N LEU A 351 -17.99 19.33 -15.31
CA LEU A 351 -17.27 18.42 -14.41
C LEU A 351 -16.45 17.38 -15.18
N GLU A 352 -17.00 16.80 -16.25
CA GLU A 352 -16.31 15.84 -17.10
C GLU A 352 -15.18 16.52 -17.90
N ARG A 353 -15.43 17.65 -18.54
CA ARG A 353 -14.44 18.42 -19.30
C ARG A 353 -13.29 18.95 -18.45
N ALA A 354 -13.57 19.31 -17.20
CA ALA A 354 -12.56 19.73 -16.24
C ALA A 354 -11.75 18.55 -15.66
N GLY A 355 -12.06 17.30 -16.04
CA GLY A 355 -11.40 16.12 -15.50
C GLY A 355 -11.70 15.85 -14.02
N LEU A 356 -12.70 16.51 -13.45
CA LEU A 356 -13.09 16.36 -12.05
C LEU A 356 -13.84 15.04 -11.80
N VAL A 357 -14.39 14.44 -12.84
CA VAL A 357 -15.06 13.13 -12.82
C VAL A 357 -14.66 12.32 -14.04
N ALA A 358 -14.68 11.00 -13.92
CA ALA A 358 -14.35 10.09 -15.02
C ALA A 358 -15.52 9.90 -16.03
N SER A 359 -16.76 10.29 -15.67
CA SER A 359 -17.92 10.13 -16.53
C SER A 359 -19.09 11.01 -16.07
N ARG A 360 -20.01 11.31 -17.01
CA ARG A 360 -21.28 12.03 -16.73
C ARG A 360 -22.15 11.31 -15.70
N GLY A 361 -22.11 9.97 -15.68
CA GLY A 361 -22.84 9.18 -14.68
C GLY A 361 -22.30 9.41 -13.25
N GLN A 362 -20.99 9.57 -13.10
CA GLN A 362 -20.38 9.93 -11.82
C GLN A 362 -20.74 11.36 -11.44
N ALA A 363 -20.66 12.32 -12.39
CA ALA A 363 -21.06 13.70 -12.13
C ALA A 363 -22.48 13.80 -11.56
N LYS A 364 -23.45 13.09 -12.16
CA LYS A 364 -24.83 13.07 -11.67
C LYS A 364 -24.96 12.57 -10.24
N ARG A 365 -24.26 11.47 -9.90
CA ARG A 365 -24.26 10.94 -8.53
C ARG A 365 -23.63 11.91 -7.53
N ASP A 366 -22.51 12.55 -7.90
CA ASP A 366 -21.83 13.51 -7.05
C ASP A 366 -22.67 14.76 -6.79
N ILE A 367 -23.42 15.25 -7.79
CA ILE A 367 -24.38 16.35 -7.66
C ILE A 367 -25.54 15.94 -6.74
N GLN A 368 -26.15 14.78 -6.98
CA GLN A 368 -27.25 14.26 -6.15
C GLN A 368 -26.85 14.01 -4.70
N GLY A 369 -25.58 13.62 -4.47
CA GLY A 369 -24.98 13.45 -3.15
C GLY A 369 -24.56 14.78 -2.47
N GLY A 370 -24.80 15.95 -3.09
CA GLY A 370 -24.44 17.26 -2.54
C GLY A 370 -22.93 17.54 -2.56
N GLY A 371 -22.16 16.77 -3.34
CA GLY A 371 -20.69 16.88 -3.44
C GLY A 371 -20.20 17.97 -4.40
N VAL A 372 -21.11 18.68 -5.08
CA VAL A 372 -20.77 19.72 -6.08
C VAL A 372 -21.32 21.07 -5.65
N ARG A 373 -20.49 22.13 -5.78
CA ARG A 373 -20.87 23.51 -5.50
C ARG A 373 -20.49 24.42 -6.65
N LEU A 374 -21.31 25.47 -6.85
CA LEU A 374 -21.02 26.55 -7.75
C LEU A 374 -21.05 27.85 -6.92
N ASP A 375 -19.94 28.59 -6.91
CA ASP A 375 -19.74 29.79 -6.09
C ASP A 375 -20.10 29.60 -4.60
N GLY A 376 -19.79 28.42 -4.08
CA GLY A 376 -20.06 28.04 -2.69
C GLY A 376 -21.46 27.47 -2.43
N GLU A 377 -22.41 27.59 -3.33
CA GLU A 377 -23.76 27.06 -3.23
C GLU A 377 -23.83 25.62 -3.78
N THR A 378 -24.54 24.72 -3.07
CA THR A 378 -24.67 23.32 -3.49
C THR A 378 -25.53 23.21 -4.74
N VAL A 379 -25.00 22.62 -5.81
CA VAL A 379 -25.75 22.33 -7.03
C VAL A 379 -26.61 21.09 -6.80
N THR A 380 -27.89 21.18 -7.02
CA THR A 380 -28.87 20.07 -6.88
C THR A 380 -29.39 19.58 -8.22
N ASP A 381 -29.38 20.45 -9.25
CA ASP A 381 -29.85 20.13 -10.61
C ASP A 381 -28.66 19.74 -11.51
N PRO A 382 -28.56 18.47 -11.98
CA PRO A 382 -27.53 18.05 -12.93
C PRO A 382 -27.58 18.79 -14.30
N HIS A 383 -28.71 19.34 -14.65
CA HIS A 383 -28.93 20.06 -15.90
C HIS A 383 -28.77 21.60 -15.75
N HIS A 384 -28.34 22.06 -14.58
CA HIS A 384 -28.04 23.48 -14.38
C HIS A 384 -27.02 24.00 -15.39
N HIS A 385 -27.29 25.12 -16.01
CA HIS A 385 -26.40 25.83 -16.95
C HIS A 385 -25.74 26.99 -16.21
N PRO A 386 -24.45 26.91 -15.86
CA PRO A 386 -23.76 28.01 -15.19
C PRO A 386 -23.60 29.21 -16.11
N VAL A 387 -23.87 30.38 -15.58
CA VAL A 387 -23.63 31.67 -16.27
C VAL A 387 -22.53 32.40 -15.49
N PRO A 388 -21.25 32.26 -15.88
CA PRO A 388 -20.14 32.90 -15.16
C PRO A 388 -20.25 34.43 -15.24
N GLY A 389 -19.99 35.10 -14.12
CA GLY A 389 -19.87 36.56 -14.10
C GLY A 389 -18.57 37.05 -14.75
N PRO A 390 -18.31 38.37 -14.75
CA PRO A 390 -17.12 38.97 -15.38
C PRO A 390 -15.79 38.46 -14.79
N GLU A 391 -15.78 38.10 -13.50
CA GLU A 391 -14.62 37.53 -12.81
C GLU A 391 -14.60 36.00 -12.84
N GLY A 392 -15.54 35.37 -13.54
CA GLY A 392 -15.75 33.93 -13.58
C GLY A 392 -16.58 33.42 -12.41
N SER A 393 -16.94 32.15 -12.46
CA SER A 393 -17.59 31.39 -11.39
C SER A 393 -16.70 30.21 -10.96
N VAL A 394 -16.80 29.74 -9.71
CA VAL A 394 -16.01 28.66 -9.20
C VAL A 394 -16.86 27.43 -9.07
N LEU A 395 -16.55 26.39 -9.88
CA LEU A 395 -17.14 25.06 -9.78
C LEU A 395 -16.24 24.19 -8.90
N GLN A 396 -16.80 23.70 -7.79
CA GLN A 396 -16.10 22.89 -6.79
C GLN A 396 -16.69 21.49 -6.72
N LYS A 397 -15.83 20.47 -6.70
CA LYS A 397 -16.19 19.08 -6.38
C LYS A 397 -15.49 18.61 -5.11
N GLY A 398 -16.28 18.24 -4.11
CA GLY A 398 -15.76 17.89 -2.79
C GLY A 398 -15.01 19.06 -2.15
N LYS A 399 -13.98 18.76 -1.34
CA LYS A 399 -13.23 19.77 -0.58
C LYS A 399 -11.93 20.23 -1.23
N ARG A 400 -11.50 19.59 -2.34
CA ARG A 400 -10.14 19.75 -2.87
C ARG A 400 -10.04 20.09 -4.35
N HIS A 401 -11.12 19.92 -5.10
CA HIS A 401 -11.09 20.08 -6.56
C HIS A 401 -11.89 21.29 -6.98
N TYR A 402 -11.24 22.20 -7.69
CA TYR A 402 -11.80 23.47 -8.13
C TYR A 402 -11.49 23.73 -9.60
N VAL A 403 -12.38 24.40 -10.30
CA VAL A 403 -12.14 24.92 -11.64
C VAL A 403 -12.84 26.29 -11.76
N ARG A 404 -12.16 27.27 -12.35
CA ARG A 404 -12.72 28.57 -12.65
C ARG A 404 -13.44 28.49 -13.99
N LEU A 405 -14.71 28.78 -13.99
CA LEU A 405 -15.55 28.89 -15.18
C LEU A 405 -15.51 30.32 -15.68
N MET A 406 -15.19 30.51 -16.96
CA MET A 406 -15.20 31.83 -17.61
C MET A 406 -16.22 31.84 -18.75
N ALA A 407 -16.89 32.94 -18.97
CA ALA A 407 -17.73 33.10 -20.14
C ALA A 407 -16.89 33.11 -21.43
N GLU A 408 -17.47 32.67 -22.53
CA GLU A 408 -16.87 32.82 -23.85
C GLU A 408 -16.68 34.33 -24.14
N PRO A 409 -15.47 34.76 -24.60
CA PRO A 409 -15.14 36.18 -24.81
C PRO A 409 -15.97 36.86 -25.90
#